data_4751a2c499462ca64a38a218d5ad3027
#
_entry.id   4751a2c499462ca64a38a218d5ad3027
#
_cell.length_a   1.000
_cell.length_b   1.000
_cell.length_c   1.000
_cell.angle_alpha   90.00
_cell.angle_beta   90.00
_cell.angle_gamma   90.00
#
_symmetry.space_group_name_H-M   'P 1'
#
loop_
_entity.id
_entity.type
_entity.pdbx_description
1 polymer ?
#
loop_
_entity_poly.entity_id
_entity_poly.type
_entity_poly.pdbx_seq_one_letter_code
_entity_poly.pdbx_strand_id
1 'polypeptide(L)'
;MLRSNADGSVLTLGDVARVEMGSENYEFLTYYNGQPATGVAISLATGANALDTAAGVKATLDELQPFFPPGLKAVVPFDTTPFVQVAIEGVVITLLEAIALVFLVMYLFLQNFRATLIPTIAVPVVLLGTFGVLAVLGFSINML
;
A
#
# COMPACT_ATOMS: atom_id res chain seq x y z
N MET A 1 -38.80 3.32 7.34
CA MET A 1 -40.10 3.26 8.06
C MET A 1 -40.01 4.23 9.23
N LEU A 2 -40.83 5.28 9.23
CA LEU A 2 -40.81 6.31 10.29
C LEU A 2 -41.91 6.07 11.33
N ARG A 3 -43.11 5.64 10.89
CA ARG A 3 -44.23 5.39 11.79
C ARG A 3 -45.20 4.38 11.14
N SER A 4 -45.76 3.52 11.94
CA SER A 4 -46.91 2.70 11.58
C SER A 4 -48.15 3.32 12.25
N ASN A 5 -49.18 3.61 11.47
CA ASN A 5 -50.43 4.16 11.95
C ASN A 5 -51.37 3.03 12.41
N ALA A 6 -52.37 3.38 13.22
CA ALA A 6 -53.36 2.44 13.74
C ALA A 6 -54.25 1.80 12.64
N ASP A 7 -54.33 2.43 11.47
CA ASP A 7 -55.06 1.97 10.28
C ASP A 7 -54.26 0.98 9.42
N GLY A 8 -53.04 0.63 9.82
CA GLY A 8 -52.13 -0.26 9.09
C GLY A 8 -51.27 0.45 8.02
N SER A 9 -51.43 1.74 7.82
CA SER A 9 -50.59 2.53 6.90
C SER A 9 -49.18 2.74 7.52
N VAL A 10 -48.16 2.72 6.64
CA VAL A 10 -46.77 2.90 7.05
C VAL A 10 -46.26 4.18 6.44
N LEU A 11 -45.83 5.13 7.28
CA LEU A 11 -45.16 6.32 6.85
C LEU A 11 -43.69 6.02 6.59
N THR A 12 -43.26 6.26 5.35
CA THR A 12 -41.84 6.08 4.96
C THR A 12 -41.13 7.42 4.87
N LEU A 13 -39.80 7.41 4.81
CA LEU A 13 -39.00 8.63 4.63
C LEU A 13 -39.35 9.34 3.30
N GLY A 14 -39.62 8.57 2.25
CA GLY A 14 -40.00 9.10 0.94
C GLY A 14 -41.32 9.85 0.91
N ASP A 15 -42.21 9.62 1.90
CA ASP A 15 -43.53 10.32 1.97
C ASP A 15 -43.41 11.74 2.58
N VAL A 16 -42.33 12.00 3.32
CA VAL A 16 -42.11 13.27 4.05
C VAL A 16 -40.86 14.01 3.63
N ALA A 17 -39.96 13.38 2.87
CA ALA A 17 -38.71 13.95 2.43
C ALA A 17 -38.35 13.47 1.03
N ARG A 18 -37.67 14.33 0.29
CA ARG A 18 -37.07 13.96 -0.99
C ARG A 18 -35.72 13.31 -0.72
N VAL A 19 -35.58 12.06 -1.12
CA VAL A 19 -34.35 11.30 -0.97
C VAL A 19 -33.58 11.36 -2.27
N GLU A 20 -32.44 12.02 -2.25
CA GLU A 20 -31.54 12.17 -3.39
C GLU A 20 -30.16 11.64 -3.05
N MET A 21 -29.49 11.06 -4.04
CA MET A 21 -28.08 10.74 -3.94
C MET A 21 -27.28 11.99 -4.25
N GLY A 22 -26.42 12.40 -3.34
CA GLY A 22 -25.61 13.61 -3.46
C GLY A 22 -24.32 13.51 -2.68
N SER A 23 -23.52 14.55 -2.73
CA SER A 23 -22.31 14.65 -1.91
C SER A 23 -22.69 15.05 -0.48
N GLU A 24 -21.95 14.53 0.51
CA GLU A 24 -22.07 14.95 1.90
C GLU A 24 -21.73 16.44 2.10
N ASN A 25 -20.82 16.95 1.27
CA ASN A 25 -20.41 18.36 1.30
C ASN A 25 -20.12 18.86 -0.11
N TYR A 26 -20.66 20.04 -0.46
CA TYR A 26 -20.44 20.73 -1.72
C TYR A 26 -19.52 21.95 -1.60
N GLU A 27 -18.95 22.21 -0.41
CA GLU A 27 -18.09 23.37 -0.18
C GLU A 27 -16.69 23.18 -0.77
N PHE A 28 -16.28 21.94 -1.02
CA PHE A 28 -14.97 21.62 -1.57
C PHE A 28 -15.07 21.28 -3.05
N LEU A 29 -14.55 22.16 -3.89
CA LEU A 29 -14.36 21.91 -5.32
C LEU A 29 -12.92 21.47 -5.55
N THR A 30 -12.74 20.27 -6.09
CA THR A 30 -11.42 19.70 -6.39
C THR A 30 -11.17 19.82 -7.89
N TYR A 31 -9.94 20.17 -8.24
CA TYR A 31 -9.48 20.22 -9.62
C TYR A 31 -8.18 19.43 -9.77
N TYR A 32 -8.05 18.74 -10.88
CA TYR A 32 -6.82 18.11 -11.29
C TYR A 32 -6.42 18.62 -12.67
N ASN A 33 -5.23 19.25 -12.77
CA ASN A 33 -4.76 19.91 -14.01
C ASN A 33 -5.80 20.87 -14.63
N GLY A 34 -6.54 21.64 -13.80
CA GLY A 34 -7.55 22.58 -14.26
C GLY A 34 -8.89 21.94 -14.67
N GLN A 35 -9.02 20.63 -14.59
CA GLN A 35 -10.28 19.93 -14.85
C GLN A 35 -11.00 19.61 -13.52
N PRO A 36 -12.35 19.70 -13.49
CA PRO A 36 -13.10 19.28 -12.33
C PRO A 36 -12.77 17.82 -11.96
N ALA A 37 -12.52 17.55 -10.70
CA ALA A 37 -12.16 16.24 -10.20
C ALA A 37 -12.84 15.94 -8.87
N THR A 38 -12.93 14.68 -8.52
CA THR A 38 -13.20 14.25 -7.16
C THR A 38 -12.02 13.42 -6.65
N GLY A 39 -11.66 13.60 -5.39
CA GLY A 39 -10.54 12.91 -4.79
C GLY A 39 -11.01 11.75 -3.90
N VAL A 40 -10.36 10.61 -4.04
CA VAL A 40 -10.49 9.48 -3.11
C VAL A 40 -9.14 9.28 -2.44
N ALA A 41 -9.10 9.42 -1.12
CA ALA A 41 -7.91 9.14 -0.32
C ALA A 41 -8.00 7.72 0.23
N ILE A 42 -6.95 6.94 0.00
CA ILE A 42 -6.84 5.57 0.49
C ILE A 42 -5.69 5.52 1.49
N SER A 43 -6.00 5.14 2.72
CA SER A 43 -5.04 5.00 3.81
C SER A 43 -4.83 3.55 4.16
N LEU A 44 -3.59 3.20 4.52
CA LEU A 44 -3.26 1.86 4.98
C LEU A 44 -3.90 1.58 6.34
N ALA A 45 -4.53 0.43 6.48
CA ALA A 45 -4.90 -0.10 7.78
C ALA A 45 -3.64 -0.53 8.55
N THR A 46 -3.75 -0.53 9.88
CA THR A 46 -2.65 -0.97 10.75
C THR A 46 -2.24 -2.41 10.40
N GLY A 47 -0.96 -2.62 10.11
CA GLY A 47 -0.40 -3.93 9.75
C GLY A 47 -0.58 -4.34 8.27
N ALA A 48 -1.26 -3.53 7.45
CA ALA A 48 -1.40 -3.83 6.03
C ALA A 48 -0.08 -3.59 5.27
N ASN A 49 0.14 -4.34 4.20
CA ASN A 49 1.27 -4.16 3.30
C ASN A 49 0.97 -3.06 2.28
N ALA A 50 1.84 -2.05 2.18
CA ALA A 50 1.65 -0.91 1.29
C ALA A 50 1.66 -1.30 -0.20
N LEU A 51 2.58 -2.18 -0.60
CA LEU A 51 2.73 -2.61 -1.99
C LEU A 51 1.54 -3.45 -2.44
N ASP A 52 1.12 -4.41 -1.60
CA ASP A 52 -0.03 -5.27 -1.88
C ASP A 52 -1.33 -4.46 -1.93
N THR A 53 -1.50 -3.52 -1.00
CA THR A 53 -2.67 -2.63 -0.98
C THR A 53 -2.73 -1.78 -2.24
N ALA A 54 -1.62 -1.16 -2.65
CA ALA A 54 -1.58 -0.35 -3.86
C ALA A 54 -1.82 -1.19 -5.13
N ALA A 55 -1.28 -2.40 -5.20
CA ALA A 55 -1.55 -3.32 -6.30
C ALA A 55 -3.03 -3.70 -6.37
N GLY A 56 -3.66 -4.01 -5.22
CA GLY A 56 -5.08 -4.30 -5.13
C GLY A 56 -5.95 -3.11 -5.56
N VAL A 57 -5.62 -1.90 -5.12
CA VAL A 57 -6.33 -0.68 -5.53
C VAL A 57 -6.24 -0.45 -7.04
N LYS A 58 -5.05 -0.58 -7.63
CA LYS A 58 -4.86 -0.42 -9.08
C LYS A 58 -5.65 -1.47 -9.86
N ALA A 59 -5.59 -2.73 -9.45
CA ALA A 59 -6.37 -3.81 -10.07
C ALA A 59 -7.89 -3.54 -10.00
N THR A 60 -8.40 -3.08 -8.85
CA THR A 60 -9.81 -2.72 -8.69
C THR A 60 -10.20 -1.53 -9.58
N LEU A 61 -9.34 -0.53 -9.70
CA LEU A 61 -9.59 0.60 -10.60
C LEU A 61 -9.66 0.16 -12.07
N ASP A 62 -8.75 -0.72 -12.49
CA ASP A 62 -8.74 -1.26 -13.85
C ASP A 62 -10.00 -2.09 -14.13
N GLU A 63 -10.50 -2.84 -13.15
CA GLU A 63 -11.74 -3.63 -13.22
C GLU A 63 -12.98 -2.74 -13.31
N LEU A 64 -12.99 -1.61 -12.61
CA LEU A 64 -14.12 -0.66 -12.60
C LEU A 64 -14.11 0.31 -13.78
N GLN A 65 -12.99 0.53 -14.43
CA GLN A 65 -12.84 1.50 -15.53
C GLN A 65 -13.86 1.32 -16.66
N PRO A 66 -14.21 0.09 -17.09
CA PRO A 66 -15.23 -0.11 -18.13
C PRO A 66 -16.64 0.36 -17.75
N PHE A 67 -16.90 0.51 -16.46
CA PHE A 67 -18.21 0.93 -15.93
C PHE A 67 -18.28 2.45 -15.66
N PHE A 68 -17.21 3.17 -15.91
CA PHE A 68 -17.20 4.62 -15.68
C PHE A 68 -18.08 5.35 -16.70
N PRO A 69 -18.77 6.40 -16.26
CA PRO A 69 -19.49 7.29 -17.17
C PRO A 69 -18.58 7.88 -18.24
N PRO A 70 -19.11 8.18 -19.44
CA PRO A 70 -18.33 8.81 -20.50
C PRO A 70 -17.65 10.13 -20.01
N GLY A 71 -16.34 10.23 -20.23
CA GLY A 71 -15.55 11.39 -19.80
C GLY A 71 -14.92 11.28 -18.41
N LEU A 72 -15.31 10.32 -17.59
CA LEU A 72 -14.65 10.06 -16.30
C LEU A 72 -13.38 9.22 -16.51
N LYS A 73 -12.26 9.65 -15.91
CA LYS A 73 -11.00 8.91 -15.90
C LYS A 73 -10.47 8.84 -14.48
N ALA A 74 -10.00 7.67 -14.05
CA ALA A 74 -9.24 7.52 -12.83
C ALA A 74 -7.78 7.91 -13.10
N VAL A 75 -7.22 8.72 -12.21
CA VAL A 75 -5.80 9.09 -12.21
C VAL A 75 -5.28 8.93 -10.79
N VAL A 76 -4.05 8.46 -10.66
CA VAL A 76 -3.37 8.32 -9.36
C VAL A 76 -2.29 9.40 -9.29
N PRO A 77 -2.63 10.62 -8.83
CA PRO A 77 -1.70 11.75 -8.81
C PRO A 77 -0.62 11.63 -7.73
N PHE A 78 -0.90 10.87 -6.70
CA PHE A 78 0.00 10.67 -5.58
C PHE A 78 0.05 9.18 -5.21
N ASP A 79 1.22 8.60 -5.37
CA ASP A 79 1.51 7.20 -5.04
C ASP A 79 2.85 7.15 -4.28
N THR A 80 2.81 6.62 -3.07
CA THR A 80 4.01 6.49 -2.23
C THR A 80 4.73 5.16 -2.44
N THR A 81 4.13 4.21 -3.15
CA THR A 81 4.71 2.86 -3.34
C THR A 81 6.03 2.84 -4.11
N PRO A 82 6.29 3.71 -5.11
CA PRO A 82 7.61 3.77 -5.74
C PRO A 82 8.74 4.08 -4.74
N PHE A 83 8.48 4.94 -3.76
CA PHE A 83 9.47 5.25 -2.71
C PHE A 83 9.76 4.04 -1.83
N VAL A 84 8.73 3.25 -1.50
CA VAL A 84 8.89 2.01 -0.74
C VAL A 84 9.73 1.00 -1.52
N GLN A 85 9.48 0.83 -2.82
CA GLN A 85 10.24 -0.07 -3.68
C GLN A 85 11.71 0.34 -3.75
N VAL A 86 11.99 1.60 -4.04
CA VAL A 86 13.38 2.13 -4.09
C VAL A 86 14.08 1.96 -2.75
N ALA A 87 13.38 2.15 -1.63
CA ALA A 87 13.95 1.94 -0.31
C ALA A 87 14.31 0.46 -0.06
N ILE A 88 13.45 -0.47 -0.43
CA ILE A 88 13.72 -1.91 -0.32
C ILE A 88 14.90 -2.31 -1.21
N GLU A 89 14.91 -1.88 -2.46
CA GLU A 89 16.03 -2.14 -3.39
C GLU A 89 17.34 -1.56 -2.85
N GLY A 90 17.30 -0.34 -2.31
CA GLY A 90 18.46 0.29 -1.68
C GLY A 90 19.02 -0.53 -0.51
N VAL A 91 18.15 -1.05 0.34
CA VAL A 91 18.57 -1.94 1.46
C VAL A 91 19.22 -3.22 0.94
N VAL A 92 18.66 -3.84 -0.10
CA VAL A 92 19.24 -5.07 -0.70
C VAL A 92 20.60 -4.79 -1.31
N ILE A 93 20.75 -3.69 -2.04
CA ILE A 93 22.02 -3.31 -2.67
C ILE A 93 23.08 -3.03 -1.60
N THR A 94 22.77 -2.20 -0.60
CA THR A 94 23.71 -1.88 0.47
C THR A 94 24.10 -3.11 1.28
N LEU A 95 23.19 -4.06 1.47
CA LEU A 95 23.47 -5.34 2.12
C LEU A 95 24.47 -6.17 1.30
N LEU A 96 24.27 -6.26 -0.02
CA LEU A 96 25.21 -6.98 -0.91
C LEU A 96 26.58 -6.32 -0.93
N GLU A 97 26.65 -4.98 -0.97
CA GLU A 97 27.90 -4.23 -0.87
C GLU A 97 28.62 -4.49 0.46
N ALA A 98 27.87 -4.48 1.58
CA ALA A 98 28.44 -4.77 2.90
C ALA A 98 28.99 -6.19 2.98
N ILE A 99 28.28 -7.20 2.46
CA ILE A 99 28.74 -8.59 2.40
C ILE A 99 30.02 -8.70 1.56
N ALA A 100 30.07 -8.05 0.40
CA ALA A 100 31.25 -8.05 -0.46
C ALA A 100 32.46 -7.39 0.23
N LEU A 101 32.24 -6.27 0.92
CA LEU A 101 33.29 -5.58 1.65
C LEU A 101 33.81 -6.39 2.84
N VAL A 102 32.92 -7.02 3.61
CA VAL A 102 33.28 -7.91 4.71
C VAL A 102 34.08 -9.10 4.18
N PHE A 103 33.63 -9.71 3.09
CA PHE A 103 34.38 -10.79 2.44
C PHE A 103 35.79 -10.34 2.06
N LEU A 104 35.92 -9.20 1.39
CA LEU A 104 37.22 -8.69 0.94
C LEU A 104 38.16 -8.41 2.13
N VAL A 105 37.68 -7.73 3.17
CA VAL A 105 38.47 -7.44 4.36
C VAL A 105 38.90 -8.72 5.06
N MET A 106 37.96 -9.63 5.29
CA MET A 106 38.28 -10.93 5.92
C MET A 106 39.28 -11.76 5.09
N TYR A 107 39.15 -11.73 3.76
CA TYR A 107 40.07 -12.43 2.87
C TYR A 107 41.48 -11.85 2.92
N LEU A 108 41.63 -10.55 3.01
CA LEU A 108 42.94 -9.91 3.17
C LEU A 108 43.66 -10.33 4.46
N PHE A 109 42.90 -10.47 5.56
CA PHE A 109 43.47 -10.84 6.85
C PHE A 109 43.71 -12.37 7.00
N LEU A 110 42.74 -13.18 6.56
CA LEU A 110 42.81 -14.63 6.73
C LEU A 110 43.63 -15.33 5.63
N GLN A 111 43.76 -14.70 4.46
CA GLN A 111 44.45 -15.23 3.27
C GLN A 111 44.03 -16.69 2.90
N ASN A 112 42.82 -17.06 3.31
CA ASN A 112 42.27 -18.40 3.09
C ASN A 112 40.78 -18.28 2.69
N PHE A 113 40.48 -18.61 1.44
CA PHE A 113 39.13 -18.50 0.88
C PHE A 113 38.08 -19.28 1.67
N ARG A 114 38.41 -20.53 2.09
CA ARG A 114 37.47 -21.36 2.84
C ARG A 114 37.17 -20.80 4.23
N ALA A 115 38.19 -20.27 4.92
CA ALA A 115 38.03 -19.66 6.23
C ALA A 115 37.21 -18.35 6.13
N THR A 116 37.35 -17.56 5.04
CA THR A 116 36.61 -16.34 4.79
C THR A 116 35.15 -16.60 4.45
N LEU A 117 34.87 -17.72 3.76
CA LEU A 117 33.51 -18.04 3.30
C LEU A 117 32.54 -18.29 4.47
N ILE A 118 33.04 -18.88 5.58
CA ILE A 118 32.23 -19.21 6.75
C ILE A 118 31.56 -17.95 7.35
N PRO A 119 32.28 -16.90 7.77
CA PRO A 119 31.65 -15.69 8.30
C PRO A 119 30.86 -14.93 7.24
N THR A 120 31.27 -14.97 5.98
CA THR A 120 30.57 -14.31 4.88
C THR A 120 29.17 -14.91 4.66
N ILE A 121 29.01 -16.23 4.71
CA ILE A 121 27.71 -16.90 4.59
C ILE A 121 26.88 -16.72 5.87
N ALA A 122 27.51 -16.61 7.03
CA ALA A 122 26.80 -16.44 8.29
C ALA A 122 25.94 -15.15 8.29
N VAL A 123 26.42 -14.05 7.71
CA VAL A 123 25.67 -12.78 7.66
C VAL A 123 24.32 -12.91 6.95
N PRO A 124 24.26 -13.36 5.69
CA PRO A 124 22.96 -13.53 5.01
C PRO A 124 22.07 -14.57 5.69
N VAL A 125 22.63 -15.65 6.25
CA VAL A 125 21.85 -16.68 6.95
C VAL A 125 21.17 -16.09 8.20
N VAL A 126 21.88 -15.30 9.00
CA VAL A 126 21.30 -14.65 10.18
C VAL A 126 20.21 -13.65 9.77
N LEU A 127 20.43 -12.86 8.73
CA LEU A 127 19.44 -11.89 8.23
C LEU A 127 18.18 -12.58 7.71
N LEU A 128 18.34 -13.60 6.87
CA LEU A 128 17.22 -14.40 6.37
C LEU A 128 16.46 -15.10 7.51
N GLY A 129 17.18 -15.61 8.52
CA GLY A 129 16.58 -16.16 9.72
C GLY A 129 15.76 -15.13 10.49
N THR A 130 16.28 -13.92 10.67
CA THR A 130 15.57 -12.82 11.34
C THR A 130 14.31 -12.43 10.57
N PHE A 131 14.41 -12.20 9.25
CA PHE A 131 13.26 -11.89 8.42
C PHE A 131 12.24 -13.04 8.39
N GLY A 132 12.70 -14.29 8.39
CA GLY A 132 11.81 -15.45 8.47
C GLY A 132 11.00 -15.47 9.76
N VAL A 133 11.63 -15.18 10.91
CA VAL A 133 10.92 -15.07 12.19
C VAL A 133 9.93 -13.91 12.19
N LEU A 134 10.32 -12.75 11.69
CA LEU A 134 9.42 -11.59 11.58
C LEU A 134 8.22 -11.90 10.70
N ALA A 135 8.41 -12.59 9.57
CA ALA A 135 7.32 -13.00 8.69
C ALA A 135 6.35 -13.97 9.38
N VAL A 136 6.86 -14.94 10.14
CA VAL A 136 6.01 -15.88 10.93
C VAL A 136 5.22 -15.14 12.00
N LEU A 137 5.78 -14.08 12.60
CA LEU A 137 5.11 -13.25 13.58
C LEU A 137 4.13 -12.24 12.95
N GLY A 138 3.96 -12.24 11.63
CA GLY A 138 3.02 -11.37 10.91
C GLY A 138 3.50 -9.94 10.70
N PHE A 139 4.79 -9.67 10.90
CA PHE A 139 5.35 -8.35 10.58
C PHE A 139 5.49 -8.19 9.07
N SER A 140 5.01 -7.08 8.55
CA SER A 140 5.21 -6.70 7.15
C SER A 140 6.29 -5.61 7.03
N ILE A 141 6.99 -5.60 5.90
CA ILE A 141 7.95 -4.55 5.58
C ILE A 141 7.14 -3.34 5.10
N ASN A 142 6.95 -2.37 5.99
CA ASN A 142 6.31 -1.10 5.68
C ASN A 142 7.25 0.04 6.02
N MET A 143 7.17 1.12 5.25
CA MET A 143 7.66 2.41 5.74
C MET A 143 6.69 2.91 6.81
N LEU A 144 7.24 3.24 7.98
CA LEU A 144 6.53 3.91 9.06
C LEU A 144 5.97 5.24 8.63
#